data_d6331679a8fba50697c0d1a910f2b02e
#
_entry.id   d6331679a8fba50697c0d1a910f2b02e
#
_cell.length_a   1.000
_cell.length_b   1.000
_cell.length_c   1.000
_cell.angle_alpha   90.00
_cell.angle_beta   90.00
_cell.angle_gamma   90.00
#
_symmetry.space_group_name_H-M   'P 1'
#
loop_
_entity.id
_entity.type
_entity.pdbx_description
1 polymer ?
#
loop_
_entity_poly.entity_id
_entity_poly.type
_entity_poly.pdbx_seq_one_letter_code
_entity_poly.pdbx_strand_id
1 'polypeptide(L)'
;YVIKDGSELTYKSKSVYKIKNQFNLQNFPFDKQTLKIFIRQDETPIDEDRFLVSSYTMRKAEEFKDLNTIQGWNITNVEMNYKIFNHLLKEKYFDGFELVFEIERKSRYYVFKIILPIILILIVCWSAVWIKPKDLESKLTITIVCLLSLIAYNFVIDKDLPKLEYLTVMDYIILISYIYATIPTFLSIITNNFINTKNTKIIAFNNITKKFGLLSYIVLIIFILIVSSSTLPEYTSSSLSWASIGAK
;
A
#
# COMPACT_ATOMS: atom_id res chain seq x y z
N TYR A 1 -13.46 31.36 -19.59
CA TYR A 1 -13.68 32.71 -20.19
C TYR A 1 -12.34 33.33 -20.52
N VAL A 2 -12.34 34.16 -21.53
CA VAL A 2 -11.17 34.85 -22.06
C VAL A 2 -11.29 36.33 -21.69
N ILE A 3 -10.29 36.90 -21.06
CA ILE A 3 -10.20 38.32 -20.77
C ILE A 3 -9.09 38.88 -21.66
N LYS A 4 -9.40 39.89 -22.48
CA LYS A 4 -8.45 40.62 -23.28
C LYS A 4 -8.22 41.97 -22.63
N ASP A 5 -7.00 42.20 -22.14
CA ASP A 5 -6.59 43.50 -21.58
C ASP A 5 -5.40 43.98 -22.39
N GLY A 6 -5.60 44.95 -23.26
CA GLY A 6 -4.58 45.44 -24.18
C GLY A 6 -4.01 44.36 -25.12
N SER A 7 -2.74 44.09 -24.99
CA SER A 7 -2.00 43.05 -25.76
C SER A 7 -1.98 41.67 -25.08
N GLU A 8 -2.50 41.55 -23.85
CA GLU A 8 -2.52 40.30 -23.12
C GLU A 8 -3.87 39.60 -23.24
N LEU A 9 -3.82 38.29 -23.46
CA LEU A 9 -4.99 37.42 -23.55
C LEU A 9 -4.94 36.42 -22.41
N THR A 10 -5.81 36.60 -21.42
CA THR A 10 -5.92 35.68 -20.28
C THR A 10 -7.03 34.68 -20.52
N TYR A 11 -6.67 33.40 -20.60
CA TYR A 11 -7.63 32.29 -20.68
C TYR A 11 -7.75 31.59 -19.33
N LYS A 12 -8.98 31.52 -18.78
CA LYS A 12 -9.25 30.77 -17.55
C LYS A 12 -10.22 29.63 -17.84
N SER A 13 -9.79 28.40 -17.58
CA SER A 13 -10.60 27.21 -17.69
C SER A 13 -10.58 26.43 -16.38
N LYS A 14 -11.74 25.87 -16.01
CA LYS A 14 -11.85 24.91 -14.91
C LYS A 14 -12.36 23.59 -15.50
N SER A 15 -11.55 22.56 -15.46
CA SER A 15 -11.88 21.25 -16.02
C SER A 15 -11.50 20.14 -15.04
N VAL A 16 -12.22 19.01 -15.11
CA VAL A 16 -11.92 17.82 -14.32
C VAL A 16 -11.37 16.77 -15.29
N TYR A 17 -10.16 16.31 -15.01
CA TYR A 17 -9.49 15.31 -15.83
C TYR A 17 -9.37 14.00 -15.07
N LYS A 18 -9.60 12.88 -15.75
CA LYS A 18 -9.31 11.54 -15.24
C LYS A 18 -7.93 11.13 -15.73
N ILE A 19 -6.97 11.08 -14.81
CA ILE A 19 -5.58 10.74 -15.13
C ILE A 19 -5.36 9.26 -14.85
N LYS A 20 -4.80 8.52 -15.82
CA LYS A 20 -4.40 7.13 -15.65
C LYS A 20 -2.95 7.09 -15.16
N ASN A 21 -2.74 6.55 -13.98
CA ASN A 21 -1.40 6.35 -13.42
C ASN A 21 -1.25 4.90 -12.96
N GLN A 22 -0.03 4.36 -13.07
CA GLN A 22 0.29 3.02 -12.58
C GLN A 22 0.94 3.14 -11.22
N PHE A 23 0.29 2.56 -10.20
CA PHE A 23 0.80 2.51 -8.84
C PHE A 23 1.45 1.16 -8.56
N ASN A 24 2.62 1.17 -7.93
CA ASN A 24 3.21 -0.03 -7.36
C ASN A 24 2.65 -0.24 -5.95
N LEU A 25 1.86 -1.30 -5.77
CA LEU A 25 1.18 -1.60 -4.52
C LEU A 25 1.83 -2.74 -3.73
N GLN A 26 3.07 -3.12 -4.04
CA GLN A 26 3.78 -4.19 -3.32
C GLN A 26 3.83 -3.93 -1.81
N ASN A 27 4.08 -2.69 -1.42
CA ASN A 27 4.15 -2.26 -0.01
C ASN A 27 2.79 -1.85 0.58
N PHE A 28 1.68 -2.12 -0.12
CA PHE A 28 0.36 -1.78 0.39
C PHE A 28 0.12 -2.37 1.79
N PRO A 29 -0.40 -1.62 2.77
CA PRO A 29 -0.91 -0.24 2.73
C PRO A 29 0.12 0.84 3.14
N PHE A 30 1.40 0.56 3.13
CA PHE A 30 2.49 1.48 3.52
C PHE A 30 3.20 2.05 2.29
N ASP A 31 2.51 2.07 1.15
CA ASP A 31 3.04 2.46 -0.13
C ASP A 31 3.17 3.99 -0.27
N LYS A 32 4.24 4.38 -0.94
CA LYS A 32 4.50 5.72 -1.43
C LYS A 32 4.40 5.71 -2.95
N GLN A 33 3.76 6.72 -3.51
CA GLN A 33 3.49 6.78 -4.95
C GLN A 33 3.94 8.11 -5.53
N THR A 34 4.29 8.09 -6.80
CA THR A 34 4.62 9.28 -7.56
C THR A 34 3.57 9.49 -8.65
N LEU A 35 2.79 10.55 -8.53
CA LEU A 35 1.80 10.96 -9.51
C LEU A 35 2.43 11.99 -10.44
N LYS A 36 2.49 11.71 -11.74
CA LYS A 36 3.02 12.62 -12.75
C LYS A 36 1.92 13.14 -13.64
N ILE A 37 1.86 14.45 -13.79
CA ILE A 37 0.93 15.15 -14.66
C ILE A 37 1.76 15.94 -15.67
N PHE A 38 1.51 15.69 -16.95
CA PHE A 38 2.18 16.40 -18.05
C PHE A 38 1.24 17.43 -18.64
N ILE A 39 1.71 18.65 -18.73
CA ILE A 39 1.02 19.76 -19.38
C ILE A 39 1.93 20.22 -20.51
N ARG A 40 1.47 20.07 -21.74
CA ARG A 40 2.23 20.47 -22.93
C ARG A 40 1.37 21.27 -23.88
N GLN A 41 2.01 22.07 -24.68
CA GLN A 41 1.42 22.71 -25.87
C GLN A 41 1.47 21.72 -27.02
N ASP A 42 0.40 21.55 -27.79
CA ASP A 42 0.32 20.52 -28.85
C ASP A 42 0.20 21.13 -30.26
N GLU A 43 -0.09 22.41 -30.36
CA GLU A 43 -0.35 23.06 -31.65
C GLU A 43 0.83 23.90 -32.17
N THR A 44 1.55 24.59 -31.26
CA THR A 44 2.67 25.46 -31.63
C THR A 44 4.01 24.83 -31.22
N PRO A 45 4.94 24.62 -32.19
CA PRO A 45 6.28 24.14 -31.89
C PRO A 45 7.09 25.16 -31.07
N ILE A 46 8.13 24.70 -30.38
CA ILE A 46 9.00 25.51 -29.52
C ILE A 46 9.69 26.68 -30.26
N ASP A 47 9.81 26.57 -31.58
CA ASP A 47 10.43 27.59 -32.43
C ASP A 47 9.50 28.79 -32.66
N GLU A 48 8.20 28.62 -32.46
CA GLU A 48 7.17 29.64 -32.67
C GLU A 48 6.76 30.28 -31.33
N ASP A 49 6.49 29.46 -30.31
CA ASP A 49 6.05 29.92 -28.99
C ASP A 49 6.68 29.10 -27.85
N ARG A 50 6.91 29.70 -26.70
CA ARG A 50 7.43 29.03 -25.52
C ARG A 50 6.51 29.20 -24.30
N PHE A 51 6.40 28.13 -23.53
CA PHE A 51 5.82 28.22 -22.20
C PHE A 51 6.72 28.97 -21.23
N LEU A 52 6.23 30.07 -20.68
CA LEU A 52 6.89 30.80 -19.61
C LEU A 52 6.12 30.57 -18.31
N VAL A 53 6.77 29.93 -17.33
CA VAL A 53 6.19 29.81 -15.98
C VAL A 53 6.53 31.05 -15.21
N SER A 54 5.49 31.78 -14.78
CA SER A 54 5.69 32.93 -13.89
C SER A 54 6.15 32.45 -12.50
N SER A 55 6.94 33.27 -11.82
CA SER A 55 7.37 33.02 -10.42
C SER A 55 6.19 32.85 -9.46
N TYR A 56 5.03 33.44 -9.80
CA TYR A 56 3.78 33.28 -9.06
C TYR A 56 3.20 31.86 -9.19
N THR A 57 3.27 31.26 -10.38
CA THR A 57 2.80 29.88 -10.62
C THR A 57 3.66 28.86 -9.85
N MET A 58 4.98 29.09 -9.78
CA MET A 58 5.88 28.23 -9.00
C MET A 58 5.61 28.29 -7.49
N ARG A 59 5.32 29.48 -6.95
CA ARG A 59 4.92 29.62 -5.53
C ARG A 59 3.63 28.88 -5.21
N LYS A 60 2.65 28.88 -6.11
CA LYS A 60 1.41 28.13 -5.93
C LYS A 60 1.63 26.61 -5.94
N ALA A 61 2.58 26.09 -6.66
CA ALA A 61 2.91 24.67 -6.63
C ALA A 61 3.42 24.24 -5.23
N GLU A 62 4.16 25.10 -4.52
CA GLU A 62 4.57 24.87 -3.13
C GLU A 62 3.39 24.90 -2.14
N GLU A 63 2.38 25.74 -2.38
CA GLU A 63 1.17 25.82 -1.57
C GLU A 63 0.32 24.52 -1.62
N PHE A 64 0.46 23.70 -2.67
CA PHE A 64 -0.22 22.40 -2.75
C PHE A 64 0.20 21.42 -1.65
N LYS A 65 1.38 21.59 -1.04
CA LYS A 65 1.81 20.79 0.12
C LYS A 65 0.88 20.95 1.32
N ASP A 66 0.34 22.15 1.50
CA ASP A 66 -0.52 22.46 2.64
C ASP A 66 -1.98 22.03 2.44
N LEU A 67 -2.37 21.74 1.20
CA LEU A 67 -3.77 21.45 0.89
C LEU A 67 -4.21 20.06 1.32
N ASN A 68 -3.32 19.10 1.57
CA ASN A 68 -3.62 17.73 2.10
C ASN A 68 -5.03 17.18 1.72
N THR A 69 -5.52 17.57 0.53
CA THR A 69 -6.92 17.41 0.12
C THR A 69 -7.21 16.08 -0.54
N ILE A 70 -6.18 15.26 -0.80
CA ILE A 70 -6.38 13.95 -1.40
C ILE A 70 -6.80 12.96 -0.31
N GLN A 71 -8.06 12.52 -0.36
CA GLN A 71 -8.57 11.57 0.62
C GLN A 71 -7.76 10.28 0.63
N GLY A 72 -7.28 9.89 1.82
CA GLY A 72 -6.46 8.68 2.00
C GLY A 72 -4.97 8.84 1.73
N TRP A 73 -4.50 10.03 1.31
CA TRP A 73 -3.11 10.30 1.00
C TRP A 73 -2.60 11.58 1.67
N ASN A 74 -1.30 11.60 1.97
CA ASN A 74 -0.56 12.80 2.34
C ASN A 74 0.34 13.18 1.16
N ILE A 75 0.35 14.45 0.78
CA ILE A 75 1.30 14.97 -0.21
C ILE A 75 2.60 15.27 0.54
N THR A 76 3.68 14.59 0.18
CA THR A 76 5.00 14.76 0.82
C THR A 76 5.89 15.73 0.06
N ASN A 77 5.79 15.71 -1.28
CA ASN A 77 6.56 16.60 -2.13
C ASN A 77 5.76 17.00 -3.38
N VAL A 78 6.02 18.21 -3.89
CA VAL A 78 5.50 18.70 -5.18
C VAL A 78 6.62 19.36 -5.93
N GLU A 79 6.87 18.89 -7.14
CA GLU A 79 7.87 19.45 -8.03
C GLU A 79 7.25 19.84 -9.37
N MET A 80 7.71 20.91 -9.95
CA MET A 80 7.37 21.33 -11.30
C MET A 80 8.64 21.41 -12.13
N ASN A 81 8.73 20.57 -13.15
CA ASN A 81 9.89 20.48 -14.00
C ASN A 81 9.51 20.92 -15.42
N TYR A 82 10.28 21.85 -16.00
CA TYR A 82 10.18 22.18 -17.41
C TYR A 82 10.70 21.00 -18.24
N LYS A 83 9.95 20.59 -19.27
CA LYS A 83 10.34 19.52 -20.18
C LYS A 83 10.07 19.85 -21.63
N ILE A 84 10.97 19.38 -22.49
CA ILE A 84 10.81 19.42 -23.93
C ILE A 84 10.34 18.02 -24.38
N PHE A 85 9.22 18.00 -25.07
CA PHE A 85 8.60 16.77 -25.60
C PHE A 85 8.87 16.65 -27.09
N ASN A 86 9.37 15.50 -27.51
CA ASN A 86 9.54 15.20 -28.94
C ASN A 86 8.26 14.49 -29.43
N HIS A 87 7.65 15.03 -30.47
CA HIS A 87 6.54 14.39 -31.16
C HIS A 87 7.07 13.55 -32.34
N LEU A 88 7.25 12.25 -32.10
CA LEU A 88 7.89 11.32 -33.05
C LEU A 88 7.31 11.35 -34.48
N LEU A 89 6.00 11.63 -34.62
CA LEU A 89 5.33 11.65 -35.94
C LEU A 89 5.44 13.00 -36.67
N LYS A 90 5.70 14.08 -35.95
CA LYS A 90 5.75 15.43 -36.52
C LYS A 90 7.18 15.98 -36.66
N GLU A 91 8.18 15.26 -36.12
CA GLU A 91 9.58 15.71 -36.04
C GLU A 91 9.72 17.12 -35.42
N LYS A 92 8.78 17.48 -34.55
CA LYS A 92 8.71 18.78 -33.90
C LYS A 92 8.87 18.63 -32.39
N TYR A 93 9.47 19.65 -31.79
CA TYR A 93 9.65 19.72 -30.34
C TYR A 93 8.58 20.66 -29.76
N PHE A 94 7.99 20.23 -28.66
CA PHE A 94 7.01 21.01 -27.90
C PHE A 94 7.50 21.15 -26.47
N ASP A 95 7.30 22.29 -25.91
CA ASP A 95 7.63 22.52 -24.50
C ASP A 95 6.42 22.28 -23.58
N GLY A 96 6.70 22.11 -22.31
CA GLY A 96 5.68 21.92 -21.31
C GLY A 96 6.24 21.70 -19.92
N PHE A 97 5.38 21.27 -19.03
CA PHE A 97 5.70 21.05 -17.63
C PHE A 97 5.31 19.65 -17.19
N GLU A 98 6.17 19.07 -16.37
CA GLU A 98 5.88 17.87 -15.59
C GLU A 98 5.63 18.30 -14.14
N LEU A 99 4.41 18.10 -13.64
CA LEU A 99 4.07 18.20 -12.24
C LEU A 99 4.24 16.82 -11.61
N VAL A 100 5.10 16.74 -10.61
CA VAL A 100 5.39 15.50 -9.87
C VAL A 100 4.88 15.67 -8.45
N PHE A 101 3.93 14.83 -8.05
CA PHE A 101 3.44 14.76 -6.68
C PHE A 101 3.94 13.46 -6.06
N GLU A 102 4.71 13.56 -4.98
CA GLU A 102 5.01 12.43 -4.12
C GLU A 102 3.93 12.34 -3.06
N ILE A 103 3.29 11.20 -2.98
CA ILE A 103 2.17 10.97 -2.07
C ILE A 103 2.41 9.71 -1.24
N GLU A 104 2.07 9.77 0.03
CA GLU A 104 2.16 8.68 1.00
C GLU A 104 0.76 8.29 1.50
N ARG A 105 0.48 6.98 1.53
CA ARG A 105 -0.84 6.49 1.95
C ARG A 105 -1.05 6.65 3.45
N LYS A 106 -2.25 7.09 3.84
CA LYS A 106 -2.71 7.09 5.24
C LYS A 106 -3.06 5.68 5.69
N SER A 107 -2.07 4.92 6.12
CA SER A 107 -2.18 3.49 6.45
C SER A 107 -2.98 3.19 7.71
N ARG A 108 -3.24 4.17 8.61
CA ARG A 108 -3.95 3.96 9.89
C ARG A 108 -5.27 3.22 9.75
N TYR A 109 -6.06 3.56 8.73
CA TYR A 109 -7.34 2.90 8.46
C TYR A 109 -7.17 1.39 8.30
N TYR A 110 -6.19 0.97 7.50
CA TYR A 110 -5.92 -0.44 7.22
C TYR A 110 -5.38 -1.18 8.45
N VAL A 111 -4.52 -0.52 9.24
CA VAL A 111 -3.99 -1.09 10.48
C VAL A 111 -5.13 -1.39 11.45
N PHE A 112 -6.00 -0.42 11.74
CA PHE A 112 -7.09 -0.62 12.70
C PHE A 112 -8.22 -1.49 12.16
N LYS A 113 -8.55 -1.39 10.89
CA LYS A 113 -9.67 -2.15 10.31
C LYS A 113 -9.27 -3.58 9.93
N ILE A 114 -8.01 -3.84 9.55
CA ILE A 114 -7.59 -5.15 9.04
C ILE A 114 -6.67 -5.87 10.03
N ILE A 115 -5.57 -5.26 10.42
CA ILE A 115 -4.54 -5.93 11.23
C ILE A 115 -5.04 -6.18 12.66
N LEU A 116 -5.72 -5.21 13.27
CA LEU A 116 -6.21 -5.34 14.64
C LEU A 116 -7.16 -6.53 14.83
N PRO A 117 -8.22 -6.75 14.02
CA PRO A 117 -9.09 -7.92 14.15
C PRO A 117 -8.35 -9.26 13.97
N ILE A 118 -7.39 -9.33 13.05
CA ILE A 118 -6.55 -10.52 12.86
C ILE A 118 -5.78 -10.84 14.15
N ILE A 119 -5.14 -9.82 14.76
CA ILE A 119 -4.42 -9.99 16.02
C ILE A 119 -5.36 -10.47 17.14
N LEU A 120 -6.57 -9.91 17.24
CA LEU A 120 -7.55 -10.33 18.26
C LEU A 120 -7.97 -11.80 18.07
N ILE A 121 -8.25 -12.23 16.84
CA ILE A 121 -8.56 -13.63 16.54
C ILE A 121 -7.39 -14.54 16.95
N LEU A 122 -6.15 -14.15 16.64
CA LEU A 122 -4.98 -14.93 17.00
C LEU A 122 -4.74 -14.98 18.53
N ILE A 123 -4.99 -13.89 19.28
CA ILE A 123 -4.93 -13.90 20.74
C ILE A 123 -5.91 -14.96 21.30
N VAL A 124 -7.14 -14.98 20.82
CA VAL A 124 -8.14 -15.98 21.22
C VAL A 124 -7.69 -17.38 20.82
N CYS A 125 -7.19 -17.57 19.61
CA CYS A 125 -6.67 -18.86 19.12
C CYS A 125 -5.55 -19.39 20.03
N TRP A 126 -4.57 -18.55 20.33
CA TRP A 126 -3.44 -18.91 21.18
C TRP A 126 -3.83 -19.15 22.65
N SER A 127 -4.95 -18.59 23.14
CA SER A 127 -5.45 -18.89 24.47
C SER A 127 -5.72 -20.37 24.70
N ALA A 128 -6.03 -21.13 23.65
CA ALA A 128 -6.22 -22.58 23.71
C ALA A 128 -4.99 -23.33 24.24
N VAL A 129 -3.75 -22.78 24.05
CA VAL A 129 -2.51 -23.41 24.53
C VAL A 129 -2.42 -23.41 26.06
N TRP A 130 -3.11 -22.49 26.76
CA TRP A 130 -3.14 -22.44 28.23
C TRP A 130 -4.20 -23.35 28.88
N ILE A 131 -5.15 -23.87 28.09
CA ILE A 131 -6.14 -24.83 28.58
C ILE A 131 -5.42 -26.15 28.99
N LYS A 132 -6.00 -26.88 29.95
CA LYS A 132 -5.42 -28.11 30.47
C LYS A 132 -5.17 -29.12 29.35
N PRO A 133 -4.03 -29.84 29.34
CA PRO A 133 -3.69 -30.77 28.28
C PRO A 133 -4.71 -31.88 28.03
N LYS A 134 -5.44 -32.32 29.06
CA LYS A 134 -6.45 -33.40 28.97
C LYS A 134 -7.72 -32.96 28.23
N ASP A 135 -7.97 -31.69 28.08
CA ASP A 135 -9.16 -31.11 27.46
C ASP A 135 -8.90 -30.81 25.97
N LEU A 136 -8.69 -31.86 25.20
CA LEU A 136 -8.38 -31.73 23.77
C LEU A 136 -9.54 -31.17 22.96
N GLU A 137 -10.77 -31.59 23.28
CA GLU A 137 -11.99 -31.19 22.55
C GLU A 137 -12.16 -29.66 22.61
N SER A 138 -12.11 -29.07 23.81
CA SER A 138 -12.22 -27.62 23.98
C SER A 138 -11.12 -26.86 23.23
N LYS A 139 -9.88 -27.38 23.24
CA LYS A 139 -8.78 -26.76 22.51
C LYS A 139 -8.99 -26.77 21.00
N LEU A 140 -9.36 -27.92 20.45
CA LEU A 140 -9.62 -28.05 19.02
C LEU A 140 -10.79 -27.19 18.58
N THR A 141 -11.86 -27.16 19.38
CA THR A 141 -13.03 -26.31 19.09
C THR A 141 -12.63 -24.84 18.97
N ILE A 142 -11.89 -24.31 19.94
CA ILE A 142 -11.45 -22.90 19.91
C ILE A 142 -10.55 -22.63 18.70
N THR A 143 -9.54 -23.48 18.48
CA THR A 143 -8.56 -23.22 17.41
C THR A 143 -9.18 -23.36 16.01
N ILE A 144 -10.08 -24.31 15.80
CA ILE A 144 -10.80 -24.50 14.53
C ILE A 144 -11.74 -23.33 14.27
N VAL A 145 -12.52 -22.91 15.29
CA VAL A 145 -13.42 -21.74 15.17
C VAL A 145 -12.64 -20.48 14.84
N CYS A 146 -11.49 -20.25 15.48
CA CYS A 146 -10.63 -19.09 15.20
C CYS A 146 -10.07 -19.16 13.77
N LEU A 147 -9.64 -20.33 13.30
CA LEU A 147 -9.16 -20.51 11.93
C LEU A 147 -10.26 -20.22 10.90
N LEU A 148 -11.47 -20.75 11.12
CA LEU A 148 -12.64 -20.46 10.28
C LEU A 148 -13.01 -18.99 10.31
N SER A 149 -12.93 -18.34 11.48
CA SER A 149 -13.19 -16.91 11.62
C SER A 149 -12.16 -16.08 10.83
N LEU A 150 -10.89 -16.48 10.83
CA LEU A 150 -9.83 -15.82 10.06
C LEU A 150 -10.06 -15.96 8.55
N ILE A 151 -10.46 -17.16 8.09
CA ILE A 151 -10.82 -17.42 6.69
C ILE A 151 -12.03 -16.56 6.28
N ALA A 152 -13.09 -16.58 7.09
CA ALA A 152 -14.28 -15.78 6.81
C ALA A 152 -13.96 -14.27 6.78
N TYR A 153 -13.10 -13.81 7.68
CA TYR A 153 -12.65 -12.42 7.73
C TYR A 153 -11.86 -12.04 6.47
N ASN A 154 -11.02 -12.94 5.93
CA ASN A 154 -10.31 -12.69 4.69
C ASN A 154 -11.26 -12.42 3.51
N PHE A 155 -12.37 -13.14 3.39
CA PHE A 155 -13.37 -12.85 2.36
C PHE A 155 -14.02 -11.47 2.49
N VAL A 156 -14.13 -10.94 3.71
CA VAL A 156 -14.63 -9.58 3.94
C VAL A 156 -13.60 -8.56 3.47
N ILE A 157 -12.33 -8.77 3.79
CA ILE A 157 -11.22 -7.88 3.44
C ILE A 157 -10.96 -7.85 1.94
N ASP A 158 -11.08 -8.99 1.25
CA ASP A 158 -10.78 -9.14 -0.18
C ASP A 158 -11.58 -8.16 -1.06
N LYS A 159 -12.72 -7.68 -0.58
CA LYS A 159 -13.53 -6.67 -1.26
C LYS A 159 -12.92 -5.27 -1.19
N ASP A 160 -12.17 -5.00 -0.14
CA ASP A 160 -11.55 -3.69 0.13
C ASP A 160 -10.09 -3.64 -0.38
N LEU A 161 -9.52 -4.79 -0.78
CA LEU A 161 -8.15 -4.87 -1.30
C LEU A 161 -8.13 -4.75 -2.84
N PRO A 162 -7.10 -4.11 -3.40
CA PRO A 162 -6.91 -4.10 -4.85
C PRO A 162 -6.57 -5.50 -5.36
N LYS A 163 -7.24 -5.93 -6.42
CA LYS A 163 -6.92 -7.21 -7.09
C LYS A 163 -5.72 -7.02 -7.99
N LEU A 164 -4.60 -7.64 -7.60
CA LEU A 164 -3.31 -7.52 -8.25
C LEU A 164 -2.79 -8.90 -8.66
N GLU A 165 -1.90 -8.93 -9.65
CA GLU A 165 -1.24 -10.16 -10.11
C GLU A 165 -0.06 -10.58 -9.21
N TYR A 166 0.27 -9.78 -8.20
CA TYR A 166 1.35 -10.00 -7.24
C TYR A 166 0.88 -9.82 -5.80
N LEU A 167 1.60 -10.44 -4.87
CA LEU A 167 1.30 -10.35 -3.44
C LEU A 167 1.77 -9.02 -2.85
N THR A 168 0.95 -8.44 -2.01
CA THR A 168 1.25 -7.23 -1.24
C THR A 168 1.74 -7.58 0.16
N VAL A 169 2.29 -6.61 0.89
CA VAL A 169 2.64 -6.80 2.31
C VAL A 169 1.42 -7.22 3.13
N MET A 170 0.24 -6.73 2.80
CA MET A 170 -1.00 -7.14 3.47
C MET A 170 -1.29 -8.63 3.27
N ASP A 171 -1.10 -9.16 2.06
CA ASP A 171 -1.30 -10.57 1.75
C ASP A 171 -0.31 -11.45 2.54
N TYR A 172 0.95 -11.02 2.67
CA TYR A 172 1.94 -11.72 3.51
C TYR A 172 1.52 -11.74 4.99
N ILE A 173 0.99 -10.64 5.52
CA ILE A 173 0.48 -10.59 6.90
C ILE A 173 -0.65 -11.60 7.09
N ILE A 174 -1.59 -11.68 6.15
CA ILE A 174 -2.71 -12.62 6.20
C ILE A 174 -2.21 -14.07 6.12
N LEU A 175 -1.31 -14.40 5.18
CA LEU A 175 -0.75 -15.74 5.03
C LEU A 175 0.00 -16.21 6.30
N ILE A 176 0.82 -15.34 6.87
CA ILE A 176 1.52 -15.63 8.13
C ILE A 176 0.52 -15.85 9.26
N SER A 177 -0.56 -15.09 9.30
CA SER A 177 -1.61 -15.24 10.30
C SER A 177 -2.29 -16.61 10.21
N TYR A 178 -2.54 -17.13 9.01
CA TYR A 178 -3.05 -18.50 8.82
C TYR A 178 -2.09 -19.55 9.40
N ILE A 179 -0.80 -19.42 9.09
CA ILE A 179 0.21 -20.35 9.63
C ILE A 179 0.21 -20.29 11.15
N TYR A 180 0.21 -19.10 11.74
CA TYR A 180 0.20 -18.94 13.20
C TYR A 180 -1.10 -19.40 13.86
N ALA A 181 -2.24 -19.37 13.16
CA ALA A 181 -3.50 -19.91 13.65
C ALA A 181 -3.54 -21.45 13.67
N THR A 182 -2.78 -22.12 12.79
CA THR A 182 -2.73 -23.60 12.77
C THR A 182 -1.81 -24.17 13.85
N ILE A 183 -0.78 -23.44 14.29
CA ILE A 183 0.21 -23.92 15.28
C ILE A 183 -0.45 -24.39 16.60
N PRO A 184 -1.37 -23.65 17.26
CA PRO A 184 -2.04 -24.10 18.49
C PRO A 184 -2.80 -25.42 18.31
N THR A 185 -3.38 -25.66 17.14
CA THR A 185 -4.10 -26.91 16.82
C THR A 185 -3.14 -28.08 16.85
N PHE A 186 -2.04 -28.02 16.10
CA PHE A 186 -1.04 -29.11 16.07
C PHE A 186 -0.38 -29.31 17.43
N LEU A 187 -0.05 -28.23 18.14
CA LEU A 187 0.50 -28.33 19.51
C LEU A 187 -0.47 -29.03 20.46
N SER A 188 -1.77 -28.79 20.36
CA SER A 188 -2.78 -29.42 21.19
C SER A 188 -2.85 -30.94 20.94
N ILE A 189 -2.78 -31.38 19.69
CA ILE A 189 -2.77 -32.79 19.31
C ILE A 189 -1.49 -33.47 19.81
N ILE A 190 -0.33 -32.87 19.53
CA ILE A 190 0.97 -33.41 19.96
C ILE A 190 1.01 -33.54 21.48
N THR A 191 0.66 -32.50 22.21
CA THR A 191 0.69 -32.49 23.67
C THR A 191 -0.23 -33.55 24.26
N ASN A 192 -1.44 -33.74 23.68
CA ASN A 192 -2.36 -34.76 24.13
C ASN A 192 -1.81 -36.20 23.90
N ASN A 193 -1.23 -36.47 22.75
CA ASN A 193 -0.69 -37.81 22.41
C ASN A 193 0.51 -38.19 23.32
N PHE A 194 1.30 -37.22 23.73
CA PHE A 194 2.51 -37.46 24.53
C PHE A 194 2.32 -37.17 26.04
N ILE A 195 1.10 -36.90 26.49
CA ILE A 195 0.81 -36.60 27.90
C ILE A 195 1.22 -37.74 28.84
N ASN A 196 1.15 -38.98 28.39
CA ASN A 196 1.46 -40.17 29.16
C ASN A 196 2.94 -40.56 29.11
N THR A 197 3.73 -40.02 28.17
CA THR A 197 5.12 -40.45 27.95
C THR A 197 6.17 -39.72 28.80
N LYS A 198 5.78 -38.76 29.65
CA LYS A 198 6.68 -37.93 30.49
C LYS A 198 7.93 -37.41 29.74
N ASN A 199 7.82 -37.19 28.45
CA ASN A 199 8.93 -36.71 27.62
C ASN A 199 9.27 -35.26 27.99
N THR A 200 10.40 -35.08 28.69
CA THR A 200 10.83 -33.77 29.19
C THR A 200 11.04 -32.75 28.07
N LYS A 201 11.44 -33.18 26.86
CA LYS A 201 11.63 -32.29 25.71
C LYS A 201 10.28 -31.70 25.21
N ILE A 202 9.23 -32.51 25.16
CA ILE A 202 7.90 -32.05 24.70
C ILE A 202 7.29 -31.09 25.73
N ILE A 203 7.47 -31.37 27.03
CA ILE A 203 7.01 -30.48 28.09
C ILE A 203 7.73 -29.15 28.02
N ALA A 204 9.07 -29.16 27.85
CA ALA A 204 9.85 -27.94 27.69
C ALA A 204 9.44 -27.14 26.46
N PHE A 205 9.25 -27.79 25.31
CA PHE A 205 8.79 -27.16 24.07
C PHE A 205 7.44 -26.50 24.24
N ASN A 206 6.46 -27.22 24.84
CA ASN A 206 5.14 -26.64 25.12
C ASN A 206 5.20 -25.43 26.04
N ASN A 207 6.08 -25.44 27.06
CA ASN A 207 6.24 -24.29 27.97
C ASN A 207 6.87 -23.09 27.25
N ILE A 208 7.85 -23.31 26.37
CA ILE A 208 8.46 -22.26 25.56
C ILE A 208 7.41 -21.66 24.62
N THR A 209 6.64 -22.52 23.94
CA THR A 209 5.61 -22.06 23.00
C THR A 209 4.49 -21.29 23.71
N LYS A 210 4.06 -21.71 24.92
CA LYS A 210 3.12 -20.96 25.74
C LYS A 210 3.59 -19.53 26.04
N LYS A 211 4.89 -19.36 26.29
CA LYS A 211 5.46 -18.07 26.70
C LYS A 211 5.78 -17.16 25.51
N PHE A 212 6.31 -17.72 24.44
CA PHE A 212 6.89 -16.95 23.34
C PHE A 212 6.13 -17.05 22.02
N GLY A 213 5.20 -17.98 21.88
CA GLY A 213 4.55 -18.22 20.59
C GLY A 213 3.78 -17.03 20.05
N LEU A 214 2.90 -16.43 20.84
CA LEU A 214 2.17 -15.23 20.43
C LEU A 214 3.11 -14.01 20.31
N LEU A 215 4.10 -13.91 21.22
CA LEU A 215 5.08 -12.82 21.16
C LEU A 215 5.89 -12.86 19.87
N SER A 216 6.28 -14.04 19.40
CA SER A 216 7.03 -14.20 18.13
C SER A 216 6.22 -13.73 16.92
N TYR A 217 4.90 -13.94 16.92
CA TYR A 217 4.02 -13.41 15.88
C TYR A 217 4.03 -11.88 15.87
N ILE A 218 3.84 -11.26 17.04
CA ILE A 218 3.82 -9.80 17.16
C ILE A 218 5.14 -9.19 16.69
N VAL A 219 6.28 -9.78 17.12
CA VAL A 219 7.61 -9.34 16.69
C VAL A 219 7.78 -9.48 15.18
N LEU A 220 7.33 -10.58 14.59
CA LEU A 220 7.39 -10.80 13.15
C LEU A 220 6.56 -9.77 12.36
N ILE A 221 5.34 -9.48 12.82
CA ILE A 221 4.49 -8.45 12.17
C ILE A 221 5.15 -7.09 12.29
N ILE A 222 5.64 -6.70 13.46
CA ILE A 222 6.33 -5.41 13.64
C ILE A 222 7.55 -5.34 12.73
N PHE A 223 8.32 -6.41 12.59
CA PHE A 223 9.47 -6.46 11.69
C PHE A 223 9.05 -6.25 10.22
N ILE A 224 7.99 -6.93 9.76
CA ILE A 224 7.46 -6.74 8.40
C ILE A 224 7.01 -5.30 8.17
N LEU A 225 6.32 -4.69 9.15
CA LEU A 225 5.86 -3.32 9.05
C LEU A 225 7.03 -2.32 8.98
N ILE A 226 8.08 -2.53 9.76
CA ILE A 226 9.29 -1.68 9.73
C ILE A 226 9.99 -1.80 8.38
N VAL A 227 10.23 -3.03 7.89
CA VAL A 227 10.88 -3.25 6.60
C VAL A 227 10.06 -2.64 5.46
N SER A 228 8.74 -2.81 5.46
CA SER A 228 7.87 -2.23 4.44
C SER A 228 7.85 -0.69 4.47
N SER A 229 7.94 -0.08 5.64
CA SER A 229 7.98 1.38 5.75
C SER A 229 9.32 1.99 5.33
N SER A 230 10.40 1.21 5.38
CA SER A 230 11.77 1.66 5.06
C SER A 230 12.16 1.50 3.59
N THR A 231 11.41 0.72 2.81
CA THR A 231 11.66 0.57 1.38
C THR A 231 11.28 1.86 0.65
N LEU A 232 12.29 2.62 0.25
CA LEU A 232 12.10 3.78 -0.63
C LEU A 232 11.58 3.27 -1.99
N PRO A 233 10.66 3.99 -2.66
CA PRO A 233 10.27 3.63 -4.01
C PRO A 233 11.49 3.73 -4.91
N GLU A 234 11.90 2.62 -5.53
CA GLU A 234 12.87 2.65 -6.61
C GLU A 234 12.29 3.52 -7.72
N TYR A 235 12.96 4.62 -8.00
CA TYR A 235 12.62 5.54 -9.07
C TYR A 235 12.94 4.86 -10.42
N THR A 236 12.06 3.99 -10.88
CA THR A 236 12.12 3.52 -12.25
C THR A 236 11.67 4.66 -13.15
N SER A 237 12.64 5.41 -13.67
CA SER A 237 12.46 6.31 -14.80
C SER A 237 12.17 5.50 -16.06
N SER A 238 11.04 4.79 -16.10
CA SER A 238 10.53 4.25 -17.35
C SER A 238 10.07 5.44 -18.17
N SER A 239 10.91 5.86 -19.10
CA SER A 239 10.53 6.69 -20.23
C SER A 239 9.41 5.96 -20.98
N LEU A 240 8.17 6.20 -20.58
CA LEU A 240 7.00 5.80 -21.37
C LEU A 240 7.09 6.53 -22.69
N SER A 241 7.51 5.81 -23.73
CA SER A 241 7.44 6.28 -25.11
C SER A 241 5.96 6.51 -25.43
N TRP A 242 5.61 7.76 -25.71
CA TRP A 242 4.26 8.25 -25.98
C TRP A 242 3.64 7.73 -27.28
N ALA A 243 4.30 6.78 -27.95
CA ALA A 243 3.85 6.20 -29.23
C ALA A 243 2.51 5.43 -29.13
N SER A 244 1.97 5.15 -27.93
CA SER A 244 0.79 4.28 -27.78
C SER A 244 -0.52 4.98 -27.36
N ILE A 245 -0.55 6.30 -27.19
CA ILE A 245 -1.75 7.00 -26.69
C ILE A 245 -2.47 7.84 -27.75
N GLY A 246 -2.04 7.78 -28.98
CA GLY A 246 -2.56 8.60 -30.09
C GLY A 246 -3.40 7.90 -31.14
N ALA A 247 -4.00 6.73 -30.85
CA ALA A 247 -4.86 6.05 -31.82
C ALA A 247 -6.07 5.41 -31.13
N LYS A 248 -7.07 6.24 -30.82
CA LYS A 248 -8.50 5.88 -30.92
C LYS A 248 -9.36 7.12 -30.69
#